data_188d79e092202006c76e930d8e0596bd
#
_entry.id   188d79e092202006c76e930d8e0596bd
#
_cell.length_a   1.000
_cell.length_b   1.000
_cell.length_c   1.000
_cell.angle_alpha   90.00
_cell.angle_beta   90.00
_cell.angle_gamma   90.00
#
_symmetry.space_group_name_H-M   'P 1'
#
loop_
_entity.id
_entity.type
_entity.pdbx_description
1 polymer ?
#
loop_
_entity_poly.entity_id
_entity_poly.type
_entity_poly.pdbx_seq_one_letter_code
_entity_poly.pdbx_strand_id
1 'polypeptide(L)'
;MIKFVTPEEAVKVIKSGDHIHLSSVASAPQCLIKAMCERGRNGEFKDVHIHHLHTEGPAPYADPEFEGVFQLDSFFVGGNVRKVTQSGYADYIPIFLSETQKLYRSGAVPCNVAMIQVSTPDKHGYVSLGTSVDATLAAVECAEHVIAVVNKYVPRAFGDAMIHSSQIEFFVQDDQPLEEAHFSEPNETEVKIGKYCAELIEDGATLQMGIGAIPNAVLAQLGGHKNLGVHTEMFADGVLPLVEKGVINGAAKNIDKGKMVSTFLMGSQRVYDFIDDNPGVLMMDVGYTNDPFVISKNDKVTAINSALQVDLTGQVCADSLGRKFYSGVGGQVDFIYGASLSKGGKAIIAMPSITNKGVSKISDVLTEGAGVVTTRNHIHWFVTENGAVDLYGKSLQERARLIISVAHPSAQEALDEAAFNRYGSHHHYIKGYMKK
;
A
#
# COMPACT_ATOMS: atom_id res chain seq x y z
N MET A 1 20.19 31.31 -4.14
CA MET A 1 19.29 31.62 -2.99
C MET A 1 17.91 31.17 -3.42
N ILE A 2 17.26 30.29 -2.65
CA ILE A 2 15.90 29.80 -2.94
C ILE A 2 14.94 30.99 -2.89
N LYS A 3 14.13 31.17 -3.92
CA LYS A 3 13.11 32.22 -3.97
C LYS A 3 11.74 31.59 -3.73
N PHE A 4 11.09 32.02 -2.67
CA PHE A 4 9.71 31.62 -2.38
C PHE A 4 8.72 32.47 -3.13
N VAL A 5 7.63 31.84 -3.59
CA VAL A 5 6.48 32.47 -4.24
C VAL A 5 5.19 32.06 -3.52
N THR A 6 4.07 32.71 -3.85
CA THR A 6 2.76 32.28 -3.29
C THR A 6 2.26 31.01 -4.00
N PRO A 7 1.34 30.23 -3.40
CA PRO A 7 0.70 29.09 -4.07
C PRO A 7 0.08 29.47 -5.41
N GLU A 8 -0.60 30.64 -5.49
CA GLU A 8 -1.24 31.16 -6.68
C GLU A 8 -0.24 31.50 -7.79
N GLU A 9 0.96 31.99 -7.42
CA GLU A 9 2.04 32.24 -8.38
C GLU A 9 2.63 30.94 -8.90
N ALA A 10 2.88 29.99 -8.00
CA ALA A 10 3.50 28.72 -8.34
C ALA A 10 2.64 27.91 -9.33
N VAL A 11 1.32 27.83 -9.11
CA VAL A 11 0.42 27.04 -9.96
C VAL A 11 0.11 27.70 -11.32
N LYS A 12 0.63 28.91 -11.62
CA LYS A 12 0.44 29.58 -12.95
C LYS A 12 1.05 28.82 -14.12
N VAL A 13 2.02 27.93 -13.85
CA VAL A 13 2.62 27.09 -14.91
C VAL A 13 1.65 26.08 -15.49
N ILE A 14 0.60 25.71 -14.73
CA ILE A 14 -0.41 24.74 -15.14
C ILE A 14 -1.21 25.26 -16.33
N LYS A 15 -1.32 24.46 -17.37
CA LYS A 15 -2.04 24.73 -18.63
C LYS A 15 -3.11 23.67 -18.86
N SER A 16 -4.04 23.96 -19.78
CA SER A 16 -5.01 22.97 -20.25
C SER A 16 -4.30 21.77 -20.89
N GLY A 17 -4.76 20.57 -20.56
CA GLY A 17 -4.20 19.33 -21.05
C GLY A 17 -2.97 18.83 -20.28
N ASP A 18 -2.52 19.53 -19.24
CA ASP A 18 -1.36 19.08 -18.44
C ASP A 18 -1.70 17.86 -17.60
N HIS A 19 -0.69 17.03 -17.38
CA HIS A 19 -0.69 15.92 -16.45
C HIS A 19 0.09 16.29 -15.18
N ILE A 20 -0.59 16.23 -14.05
CA ILE A 20 -0.08 16.69 -12.74
C ILE A 20 0.07 15.50 -11.81
N HIS A 21 1.27 15.31 -11.25
CA HIS A 21 1.49 14.41 -10.14
C HIS A 21 1.31 15.14 -8.80
N LEU A 22 0.63 14.50 -7.85
CA LEU A 22 0.53 14.94 -6.45
C LEU A 22 1.27 13.96 -5.55
N SER A 23 2.13 14.46 -4.65
CA SER A 23 2.73 13.64 -3.59
C SER A 23 1.67 12.91 -2.78
N SER A 24 2.01 11.69 -2.35
CA SER A 24 1.07 10.77 -1.70
C SER A 24 0.99 10.97 -0.18
N VAL A 25 0.01 10.33 0.41
CA VAL A 25 -0.29 10.23 1.84
C VAL A 25 -0.24 11.59 2.54
N ALA A 26 0.41 11.71 3.70
CA ALA A 26 0.53 12.94 4.46
C ALA A 26 1.37 14.04 3.75
N SER A 27 2.07 13.70 2.66
CA SER A 27 2.83 14.67 1.84
C SER A 27 1.99 15.34 0.75
N ALA A 28 0.66 15.15 0.69
CA ALA A 28 -0.21 15.84 -0.25
C ALA A 28 -0.13 17.38 -0.07
N PRO A 29 0.21 18.17 -1.13
CA PRO A 29 0.49 19.59 -1.01
C PRO A 29 -0.81 20.42 -1.02
N GLN A 30 -1.54 20.44 0.09
CA GLN A 30 -2.91 20.96 0.19
C GLN A 30 -3.07 22.44 -0.23
N CYS A 31 -2.09 23.31 0.07
CA CYS A 31 -2.17 24.71 -0.35
C CYS A 31 -2.08 24.88 -1.87
N LEU A 32 -1.26 24.06 -2.55
CA LEU A 32 -1.17 24.03 -4.00
C LEU A 32 -2.44 23.46 -4.65
N ILE A 33 -2.98 22.36 -4.07
CA ILE A 33 -4.24 21.76 -4.51
C ILE A 33 -5.36 22.81 -4.45
N LYS A 34 -5.45 23.54 -3.36
CA LYS A 34 -6.44 24.63 -3.19
C LYS A 34 -6.27 25.72 -4.25
N ALA A 35 -5.06 26.22 -4.45
CA ALA A 35 -4.78 27.28 -5.44
C ALA A 35 -5.07 26.80 -6.87
N MET A 36 -4.72 25.56 -7.21
CA MET A 36 -5.04 24.94 -8.49
C MET A 36 -6.56 24.85 -8.73
N CYS A 37 -7.32 24.39 -7.72
CA CYS A 37 -8.78 24.29 -7.83
C CYS A 37 -9.46 25.66 -7.96
N GLU A 38 -8.94 26.69 -7.30
CA GLU A 38 -9.45 28.06 -7.48
C GLU A 38 -9.29 28.56 -8.92
N ARG A 39 -8.14 28.30 -9.55
CA ARG A 39 -7.92 28.60 -10.98
C ARG A 39 -8.88 27.81 -11.89
N GLY A 40 -9.12 26.54 -11.57
CA GLY A 40 -10.10 25.71 -12.28
C GLY A 40 -11.52 26.30 -12.22
N ARG A 41 -11.97 26.73 -11.01
CA ARG A 41 -13.28 27.40 -10.83
C ARG A 41 -13.39 28.72 -11.64
N ASN A 42 -12.28 29.43 -11.77
CA ASN A 42 -12.22 30.65 -12.57
C ASN A 42 -12.19 30.39 -14.08
N GLY A 43 -12.17 29.12 -14.53
CA GLY A 43 -12.14 28.74 -15.94
C GLY A 43 -10.81 29.05 -16.65
N GLU A 44 -9.71 29.13 -15.92
CA GLU A 44 -8.39 29.49 -16.46
C GLU A 44 -7.75 28.35 -17.28
N PHE A 45 -8.20 27.10 -17.09
CA PHE A 45 -7.78 25.93 -17.83
C PHE A 45 -8.87 24.85 -17.83
N LYS A 46 -8.69 23.83 -18.67
CA LYS A 46 -9.58 22.65 -18.78
C LYS A 46 -8.76 21.42 -19.15
N ASP A 47 -9.37 20.25 -18.98
CA ASP A 47 -8.78 18.98 -19.41
C ASP A 47 -7.41 18.72 -18.75
N VAL A 48 -7.31 18.99 -17.45
CA VAL A 48 -6.10 18.75 -16.64
C VAL A 48 -6.21 17.39 -15.97
N HIS A 49 -5.23 16.53 -16.20
CA HIS A 49 -5.17 15.19 -15.61
C HIS A 49 -4.42 15.20 -14.29
N ILE A 50 -5.02 14.63 -13.26
CA ILE A 50 -4.42 14.50 -11.93
C ILE A 50 -4.04 13.05 -11.70
N HIS A 51 -2.79 12.82 -11.31
CA HIS A 51 -2.26 11.50 -11.00
C HIS A 51 -1.72 11.48 -9.57
N HIS A 52 -2.13 10.50 -8.81
CA HIS A 52 -1.56 10.22 -7.49
C HIS A 52 -1.75 8.74 -7.12
N LEU A 53 -0.99 8.29 -6.14
CA LEU A 53 -1.17 6.96 -5.58
C LEU A 53 -2.33 6.99 -4.57
N HIS A 54 -2.13 7.63 -3.43
CA HIS A 54 -3.12 7.76 -2.35
C HIS A 54 -2.81 9.06 -1.60
N THR A 55 -3.76 9.96 -1.54
CA THR A 55 -3.61 11.24 -0.81
C THR A 55 -4.42 11.24 0.47
N GLU A 56 -3.89 11.84 1.54
CA GLU A 56 -4.66 12.17 2.73
C GLU A 56 -5.21 13.58 2.65
N GLY A 57 -6.31 13.81 3.38
CA GLY A 57 -7.03 15.08 3.37
C GLY A 57 -7.99 15.23 2.19
N PRO A 58 -8.47 16.46 1.95
CA PRO A 58 -9.44 16.77 0.90
C PRO A 58 -8.86 16.57 -0.50
N ALA A 59 -9.68 16.03 -1.41
CA ALA A 59 -9.39 15.89 -2.83
C ALA A 59 -10.44 16.64 -3.68
N PRO A 60 -10.52 17.99 -3.57
CA PRO A 60 -11.58 18.77 -4.22
C PRO A 60 -11.54 18.69 -5.74
N TYR A 61 -10.36 18.46 -6.35
CA TYR A 61 -10.21 18.25 -7.80
C TYR A 61 -11.03 17.06 -8.33
N ALA A 62 -11.44 16.14 -7.46
CA ALA A 62 -12.26 15.00 -7.85
C ALA A 62 -13.77 15.26 -7.71
N ASP A 63 -14.19 16.43 -7.23
CA ASP A 63 -15.60 16.77 -7.07
C ASP A 63 -16.28 16.97 -8.44
N PRO A 64 -17.55 16.56 -8.60
CA PRO A 64 -18.31 16.72 -9.85
C PRO A 64 -18.40 18.17 -10.36
N GLU A 65 -18.20 19.18 -9.49
CA GLU A 65 -18.16 20.58 -9.92
C GLU A 65 -17.05 20.90 -10.93
N PHE A 66 -16.01 20.06 -10.96
CA PHE A 66 -14.86 20.20 -11.87
C PHE A 66 -14.95 19.34 -13.12
N GLU A 67 -16.12 18.81 -13.47
CA GLU A 67 -16.32 18.07 -14.72
C GLU A 67 -15.82 18.87 -15.92
N GLY A 68 -14.94 18.30 -16.74
CA GLY A 68 -14.29 18.95 -17.87
C GLY A 68 -13.14 19.91 -17.51
N VAL A 69 -12.88 20.14 -16.23
CA VAL A 69 -11.73 20.89 -15.72
C VAL A 69 -10.61 19.95 -15.30
N PHE A 70 -10.93 19.02 -14.40
CA PHE A 70 -10.01 17.99 -13.94
C PHE A 70 -10.51 16.60 -14.30
N GLN A 71 -9.59 15.72 -14.66
CA GLN A 71 -9.76 14.28 -14.76
C GLN A 71 -8.82 13.62 -13.74
N LEU A 72 -9.37 12.95 -12.75
CA LEU A 72 -8.54 12.14 -11.86
C LEU A 72 -8.34 10.74 -12.46
N ASP A 73 -7.08 10.38 -12.70
CA ASP A 73 -6.64 9.05 -13.14
C ASP A 73 -5.67 8.51 -12.08
N SER A 74 -6.22 7.95 -11.00
CA SER A 74 -5.42 7.52 -9.84
C SER A 74 -4.72 6.18 -10.07
N PHE A 75 -3.56 5.97 -9.45
CA PHE A 75 -2.86 4.66 -9.44
C PHE A 75 -3.34 3.75 -8.31
N PHE A 76 -4.15 4.30 -7.40
CA PHE A 76 -4.79 3.60 -6.30
C PHE A 76 -6.07 4.34 -5.88
N VAL A 77 -7.15 3.62 -5.62
CA VAL A 77 -8.42 4.22 -5.22
C VAL A 77 -8.45 4.40 -3.70
N GLY A 78 -8.01 5.55 -3.23
CA GLY A 78 -8.03 5.93 -1.82
C GLY A 78 -9.44 6.17 -1.28
N GLY A 79 -9.57 6.23 0.04
CA GLY A 79 -10.85 6.44 0.72
C GLY A 79 -11.56 7.73 0.32
N ASN A 80 -10.79 8.81 0.14
CA ASN A 80 -11.27 10.15 -0.19
C ASN A 80 -11.80 10.27 -1.64
N VAL A 81 -11.33 9.42 -2.58
CA VAL A 81 -11.74 9.44 -3.99
C VAL A 81 -12.60 8.24 -4.42
N ARG A 82 -12.78 7.26 -3.54
CA ARG A 82 -13.51 6.01 -3.87
C ARG A 82 -14.91 6.25 -4.40
N LYS A 83 -15.67 7.15 -3.78
CA LYS A 83 -17.05 7.41 -4.17
C LYS A 83 -17.13 8.02 -5.58
N VAL A 84 -16.27 8.95 -5.89
CA VAL A 84 -16.23 9.62 -7.20
C VAL A 84 -15.74 8.66 -8.29
N THR A 85 -14.78 7.79 -8.00
CA THR A 85 -14.34 6.72 -8.92
C THR A 85 -15.48 5.73 -9.19
N GLN A 86 -16.22 5.32 -8.16
CA GLN A 86 -17.36 4.40 -8.34
C GLN A 86 -18.55 5.02 -9.09
N SER A 87 -18.64 6.34 -9.16
CA SER A 87 -19.69 7.07 -9.90
C SER A 87 -19.26 7.47 -11.32
N GLY A 88 -18.01 7.25 -11.72
CA GLY A 88 -17.49 7.52 -13.04
C GLY A 88 -16.99 8.94 -13.26
N TYR A 89 -16.87 9.77 -12.21
CA TYR A 89 -16.24 11.10 -12.29
C TYR A 89 -14.72 11.07 -12.13
N ALA A 90 -14.16 9.93 -11.76
CA ALA A 90 -12.73 9.67 -11.69
C ALA A 90 -12.44 8.28 -12.23
N ASP A 91 -11.20 8.03 -12.63
CA ASP A 91 -10.79 6.74 -13.17
C ASP A 91 -9.59 6.17 -12.38
N TYR A 92 -9.26 4.92 -12.68
CA TYR A 92 -8.20 4.17 -12.05
C TYR A 92 -7.31 3.52 -13.12
N ILE A 93 -6.02 3.76 -13.04
CA ILE A 93 -5.02 3.10 -13.87
C ILE A 93 -4.53 1.84 -13.16
N PRO A 94 -4.94 0.63 -13.58
CA PRO A 94 -4.50 -0.61 -12.96
C PRO A 94 -3.01 -0.83 -13.20
N ILE A 95 -2.24 -0.88 -12.10
CA ILE A 95 -0.78 -1.03 -12.15
C ILE A 95 -0.29 -1.66 -10.85
N PHE A 96 0.76 -2.48 -10.89
CA PHE A 96 1.48 -2.88 -9.69
C PHE A 96 2.26 -1.69 -9.13
N LEU A 97 2.33 -1.59 -7.82
CA LEU A 97 2.97 -0.44 -7.21
C LEU A 97 4.44 -0.31 -7.62
N SER A 98 5.16 -1.43 -7.71
CA SER A 98 6.55 -1.47 -8.21
C SER A 98 6.72 -0.83 -9.59
N GLU A 99 5.67 -0.76 -10.38
CA GLU A 99 5.71 -0.30 -11.77
C GLU A 99 5.21 1.14 -11.95
N THR A 100 4.60 1.76 -10.92
CA THR A 100 4.06 3.13 -11.05
C THR A 100 5.13 4.14 -11.46
N GLN A 101 6.34 4.04 -10.94
CA GLN A 101 7.47 4.88 -11.34
C GLN A 101 7.83 4.72 -12.84
N LYS A 102 7.59 3.55 -13.44
CA LYS A 102 7.85 3.31 -14.86
C LYS A 102 6.87 4.06 -15.75
N LEU A 103 5.65 4.35 -15.28
CA LEU A 103 4.67 5.12 -16.06
C LEU A 103 5.24 6.47 -16.45
N TYR A 104 5.90 7.18 -15.52
CA TYR A 104 6.55 8.45 -15.77
C TYR A 104 7.86 8.28 -16.52
N ARG A 105 8.77 7.43 -16.05
CA ARG A 105 10.10 7.24 -16.66
C ARG A 105 10.07 6.73 -18.09
N SER A 106 9.03 5.98 -18.48
CA SER A 106 8.82 5.53 -19.85
C SER A 106 8.03 6.52 -20.71
N GLY A 107 7.40 7.54 -20.10
CA GLY A 107 6.47 8.44 -20.76
C GLY A 107 5.11 7.85 -21.11
N ALA A 108 4.77 6.65 -20.57
CA ALA A 108 3.45 6.05 -20.76
C ALA A 108 2.33 6.90 -20.14
N VAL A 109 2.63 7.57 -19.03
CA VAL A 109 1.84 8.67 -18.46
C VAL A 109 2.71 9.91 -18.49
N PRO A 110 2.30 10.99 -19.14
CA PRO A 110 3.03 12.25 -19.10
C PRO A 110 3.09 12.82 -17.68
N CYS A 111 4.10 13.63 -17.39
CA CYS A 111 4.18 14.41 -16.15
C CYS A 111 4.65 15.82 -16.52
N ASN A 112 3.72 16.75 -16.68
CA ASN A 112 4.08 18.15 -16.97
C ASN A 112 4.40 18.89 -15.68
N VAL A 113 3.65 18.64 -14.61
CA VAL A 113 3.86 19.29 -13.31
C VAL A 113 3.91 18.28 -12.19
N ALA A 114 4.94 18.32 -11.36
CA ALA A 114 5.00 17.61 -10.08
C ALA A 114 4.75 18.60 -8.93
N MET A 115 3.66 18.45 -8.22
CA MET A 115 3.32 19.20 -7.02
C MET A 115 3.66 18.34 -5.80
N ILE A 116 4.69 18.74 -5.05
CA ILE A 116 5.27 17.94 -3.96
C ILE A 116 5.31 18.73 -2.65
N GLN A 117 5.46 18.03 -1.53
CA GLN A 117 5.75 18.61 -0.23
C GLN A 117 7.08 18.07 0.28
N VAL A 118 7.91 18.95 0.82
CA VAL A 118 9.29 18.64 1.22
C VAL A 118 9.65 19.25 2.56
N SER A 119 10.70 18.72 3.20
CA SER A 119 11.29 19.29 4.41
C SER A 119 11.97 20.64 4.14
N THR A 120 12.33 21.35 5.19
CA THR A 120 13.21 22.53 5.09
C THR A 120 14.54 22.14 4.46
N PRO A 121 15.10 22.99 3.56
CA PRO A 121 16.41 22.73 2.96
C PRO A 121 17.53 22.69 4.02
N ASP A 122 18.45 21.74 3.86
CA ASP A 122 19.66 21.69 4.68
C ASP A 122 20.72 22.70 4.18
N LYS A 123 21.85 22.78 4.90
CA LYS A 123 22.97 23.69 4.55
C LYS A 123 23.63 23.39 3.20
N HIS A 124 23.37 22.24 2.61
CA HIS A 124 23.91 21.80 1.31
C HIS A 124 22.88 21.94 0.20
N GLY A 125 21.68 22.44 0.49
CA GLY A 125 20.58 22.62 -0.46
C GLY A 125 19.75 21.38 -0.72
N TYR A 126 19.85 20.34 0.10
CA TYR A 126 18.99 19.16 0.02
C TYR A 126 17.71 19.35 0.81
N VAL A 127 16.63 18.84 0.28
CA VAL A 127 15.32 18.69 0.93
C VAL A 127 14.93 17.22 0.94
N SER A 128 14.07 16.83 1.85
CA SER A 128 13.54 15.47 1.91
C SER A 128 12.09 15.42 1.44
N LEU A 129 11.74 14.41 0.66
CA LEU A 129 10.34 14.05 0.32
C LEU A 129 9.57 13.54 1.56
N GLY A 130 10.25 13.30 2.67
CA GLY A 130 9.68 12.97 3.96
C GLY A 130 8.95 11.64 3.98
N THR A 131 7.62 11.69 4.10
CA THR A 131 6.77 10.51 4.34
C THR A 131 6.42 9.72 3.08
N SER A 132 6.76 10.19 1.87
CA SER A 132 6.32 9.58 0.61
C SER A 132 7.33 9.80 -0.51
N VAL A 133 8.04 8.75 -0.89
CA VAL A 133 8.96 8.72 -2.03
C VAL A 133 8.25 8.09 -3.24
N ASP A 134 7.68 6.93 -3.07
CA ASP A 134 6.86 6.14 -4.01
C ASP A 134 7.09 6.44 -5.51
N ALA A 135 6.07 6.90 -6.24
CA ALA A 135 6.19 7.39 -7.61
C ALA A 135 6.59 8.89 -7.67
N THR A 136 6.63 9.57 -6.51
CA THR A 136 6.92 11.01 -6.41
C THR A 136 8.34 11.32 -6.89
N LEU A 137 9.32 10.49 -6.57
CA LEU A 137 10.69 10.67 -7.06
C LEU A 137 10.73 10.64 -8.60
N ALA A 138 10.09 9.64 -9.21
CA ALA A 138 10.03 9.55 -10.67
C ALA A 138 9.29 10.74 -11.31
N ALA A 139 8.24 11.25 -10.64
CA ALA A 139 7.56 12.46 -11.09
C ALA A 139 8.49 13.68 -11.04
N VAL A 140 9.28 13.85 -9.98
CA VAL A 140 10.29 14.93 -9.87
C VAL A 140 11.34 14.83 -10.98
N GLU A 141 11.79 13.61 -11.30
CA GLU A 141 12.80 13.37 -12.35
C GLU A 141 12.27 13.64 -13.77
N CYS A 142 10.96 13.45 -14.01
CA CYS A 142 10.38 13.49 -15.35
C CYS A 142 9.56 14.74 -15.64
N ALA A 143 9.13 15.48 -14.60
CA ALA A 143 8.27 16.65 -14.80
C ALA A 143 8.98 17.80 -15.50
N GLU A 144 8.22 18.55 -16.32
CA GLU A 144 8.67 19.80 -16.92
C GLU A 144 8.81 20.91 -15.86
N HIS A 145 7.90 20.90 -14.87
CA HIS A 145 7.86 21.86 -13.77
C HIS A 145 7.72 21.12 -12.43
N VAL A 146 8.58 21.43 -11.47
CA VAL A 146 8.48 20.90 -10.09
C VAL A 146 8.16 22.04 -9.14
N ILE A 147 7.04 21.93 -8.44
CA ILE A 147 6.57 22.88 -7.43
C ILE A 147 6.62 22.20 -6.08
N ALA A 148 7.34 22.76 -5.11
CA ALA A 148 7.48 22.20 -3.79
C ALA A 148 6.90 23.12 -2.69
N VAL A 149 6.05 22.56 -1.86
CA VAL A 149 5.71 23.14 -0.57
C VAL A 149 6.82 22.78 0.41
N VAL A 150 7.49 23.78 0.96
CA VAL A 150 8.46 23.62 2.05
C VAL A 150 7.69 23.71 3.37
N ASN A 151 7.71 22.62 4.13
CA ASN A 151 6.99 22.51 5.39
C ASN A 151 7.94 21.95 6.48
N LYS A 152 8.12 22.70 7.57
CA LYS A 152 8.99 22.31 8.68
C LYS A 152 8.54 21.04 9.42
N TYR A 153 7.27 20.62 9.25
CA TYR A 153 6.75 19.39 9.85
C TYR A 153 7.02 18.14 9.01
N VAL A 154 7.51 18.30 7.78
CA VAL A 154 7.95 17.16 6.96
C VAL A 154 9.27 16.65 7.51
N PRO A 155 9.36 15.38 7.94
CA PRO A 155 10.56 14.80 8.51
C PRO A 155 11.68 14.72 7.47
N ARG A 156 12.92 14.89 7.93
CA ARG A 156 14.10 14.66 7.11
C ARG A 156 14.42 13.17 7.05
N ALA A 157 13.78 12.47 6.13
CA ALA A 157 14.01 11.06 5.87
C ALA A 157 15.19 10.87 4.90
N PHE A 158 15.87 9.72 5.02
CA PHE A 158 17.03 9.35 4.20
C PHE A 158 16.68 8.38 3.07
N GLY A 159 17.68 8.00 2.28
CA GLY A 159 17.53 7.19 1.09
C GLY A 159 17.20 8.06 -0.13
N ASP A 160 16.34 7.56 -0.98
CA ASP A 160 15.89 8.25 -2.19
C ASP A 160 14.96 9.45 -1.90
N ALA A 161 14.56 9.63 -0.63
CA ALA A 161 13.83 10.82 -0.20
C ALA A 161 14.62 12.12 -0.35
N MET A 162 15.95 12.06 -0.38
CA MET A 162 16.81 13.23 -0.41
C MET A 162 17.02 13.73 -1.84
N ILE A 163 16.42 14.88 -2.18
CA ILE A 163 16.57 15.54 -3.48
C ILE A 163 17.24 16.91 -3.33
N HIS A 164 17.98 17.33 -4.34
CA HIS A 164 18.62 18.65 -4.30
C HIS A 164 17.65 19.73 -4.80
N SER A 165 17.64 20.88 -4.15
CA SER A 165 16.75 22.02 -4.45
C SER A 165 16.86 22.57 -5.89
N SER A 166 17.93 22.24 -6.61
CA SER A 166 18.07 22.60 -8.03
C SER A 166 17.11 21.87 -8.96
N GLN A 167 16.47 20.80 -8.49
CA GLN A 167 15.43 20.07 -9.23
C GLN A 167 14.05 20.72 -9.08
N ILE A 168 13.93 21.74 -8.23
CA ILE A 168 12.66 22.39 -7.91
C ILE A 168 12.67 23.80 -8.49
N GLU A 169 11.62 24.12 -9.26
CA GLU A 169 11.51 25.42 -9.91
C GLU A 169 10.84 26.46 -8.99
N PHE A 170 9.78 26.07 -8.31
CA PHE A 170 9.03 26.98 -7.43
C PHE A 170 8.96 26.43 -6.01
N PHE A 171 9.24 27.30 -5.06
CA PHE A 171 9.15 27.00 -3.62
C PHE A 171 8.02 27.81 -2.99
N VAL A 172 7.15 27.14 -2.27
CA VAL A 172 6.07 27.75 -1.48
C VAL A 172 6.28 27.41 -0.03
N GLN A 173 6.23 28.40 0.86
CA GLN A 173 6.31 28.15 2.30
C GLN A 173 4.91 27.94 2.87
N ASP A 174 4.67 26.77 3.47
CA ASP A 174 3.42 26.49 4.18
C ASP A 174 3.68 25.49 5.32
N ASP A 175 3.77 26.02 6.56
CA ASP A 175 4.06 25.25 7.75
C ASP A 175 2.77 24.73 8.40
N GLN A 176 2.27 23.60 7.92
CA GLN A 176 1.12 22.92 8.50
C GLN A 176 1.52 21.56 9.09
N PRO A 177 0.98 21.16 10.25
CA PRO A 177 1.12 19.78 10.73
C PRO A 177 0.69 18.78 9.64
N LEU A 178 1.39 17.65 9.58
CA LEU A 178 1.03 16.59 8.65
C LEU A 178 -0.27 15.93 9.10
N GLU A 179 -1.07 15.46 8.14
CA GLU A 179 -2.25 14.64 8.44
C GLU A 179 -1.83 13.36 9.17
N GLU A 180 -2.53 13.06 10.27
CA GLU A 180 -2.31 11.85 11.04
C GLU A 180 -3.34 10.77 10.66
N ALA A 181 -2.88 9.53 10.57
CA ALA A 181 -3.73 8.36 10.41
C ALA A 181 -3.78 7.57 11.72
N HIS A 182 -5.00 7.38 12.24
CA HIS A 182 -5.24 6.58 13.43
C HIS A 182 -5.97 5.31 13.06
N PHE A 183 -5.43 4.17 13.51
CA PHE A 183 -5.99 2.86 13.24
C PHE A 183 -6.71 2.34 14.48
N SER A 184 -7.87 1.70 14.26
CA SER A 184 -8.64 1.09 15.35
C SER A 184 -7.86 -0.03 16.02
N GLU A 185 -8.10 -0.21 17.32
CA GLU A 185 -7.60 -1.37 18.04
C GLU A 185 -8.18 -2.67 17.45
N PRO A 186 -7.38 -3.75 17.38
CA PRO A 186 -7.83 -5.02 16.85
C PRO A 186 -8.95 -5.63 17.71
N ASN A 187 -10.00 -6.12 17.06
CA ASN A 187 -11.04 -6.89 17.70
C ASN A 187 -10.59 -8.35 17.95
N GLU A 188 -11.42 -9.16 18.64
CA GLU A 188 -11.08 -10.55 19.00
C GLU A 188 -10.77 -11.43 17.78
N THR A 189 -11.46 -11.23 16.66
CA THR A 189 -11.23 -11.95 15.39
C THR A 189 -9.85 -11.63 14.84
N GLU A 190 -9.51 -10.33 14.78
CA GLU A 190 -8.23 -9.86 14.27
C GLU A 190 -7.06 -10.27 15.19
N VAL A 191 -7.27 -10.29 16.51
CA VAL A 191 -6.28 -10.81 17.48
C VAL A 191 -5.98 -12.30 17.23
N LYS A 192 -7.00 -13.14 16.95
CA LYS A 192 -6.79 -14.55 16.61
C LYS A 192 -6.01 -14.70 15.31
N ILE A 193 -6.36 -13.95 14.27
CA ILE A 193 -5.61 -13.92 13.00
C ILE A 193 -4.17 -13.51 13.25
N GLY A 194 -3.96 -12.44 14.04
CA GLY A 194 -2.64 -11.94 14.40
C GLY A 194 -1.78 -13.00 15.09
N LYS A 195 -2.36 -13.79 15.98
CA LYS A 195 -1.68 -14.90 16.65
C LYS A 195 -1.23 -15.97 15.66
N TYR A 196 -2.13 -16.45 14.79
CA TYR A 196 -1.76 -17.46 13.79
C TYR A 196 -0.70 -16.96 12.80
N CYS A 197 -0.76 -15.69 12.38
CA CYS A 197 0.29 -15.10 11.56
C CYS A 197 1.63 -15.05 12.30
N ALA A 198 1.63 -14.64 13.57
CA ALA A 198 2.84 -14.54 14.39
C ALA A 198 3.52 -15.91 14.60
N GLU A 199 2.77 -17.00 14.73
CA GLU A 199 3.29 -18.37 14.81
C GLU A 199 4.05 -18.80 13.54
N LEU A 200 3.78 -18.16 12.39
CA LEU A 200 4.49 -18.42 11.12
C LEU A 200 5.78 -17.60 10.98
N ILE A 201 5.96 -16.55 11.79
CA ILE A 201 7.13 -15.66 11.74
C ILE A 201 8.28 -16.30 12.51
N GLU A 202 9.44 -16.38 11.91
CA GLU A 202 10.65 -16.92 12.51
C GLU A 202 11.58 -15.80 13.00
N ASP A 203 12.45 -16.10 13.96
CA ASP A 203 13.55 -15.22 14.33
C ASP A 203 14.41 -14.90 13.09
N GLY A 204 14.81 -13.64 12.95
CA GLY A 204 15.56 -13.16 11.80
C GLY A 204 14.75 -12.91 10.53
N ALA A 205 13.42 -13.10 10.56
CA ALA A 205 12.55 -12.81 9.41
C ALA A 205 12.60 -11.33 9.01
N THR A 206 12.49 -11.06 7.72
CA THR A 206 12.28 -9.72 7.19
C THR A 206 10.79 -9.52 6.89
N LEU A 207 10.18 -8.56 7.56
CA LEU A 207 8.74 -8.35 7.54
C LEU A 207 8.30 -7.36 6.47
N GLN A 208 7.24 -7.69 5.75
CA GLN A 208 6.35 -6.77 5.08
C GLN A 208 4.97 -6.88 5.74
N MET A 209 4.45 -5.75 6.15
CA MET A 209 3.11 -5.65 6.71
C MET A 209 2.45 -4.38 6.22
N GLY A 210 1.13 -4.44 6.03
CA GLY A 210 0.33 -3.26 5.78
C GLY A 210 0.07 -2.46 7.06
N ILE A 211 -0.94 -1.65 7.01
CA ILE A 211 -1.50 -0.88 8.13
C ILE A 211 -2.88 -1.43 8.49
N GLY A 212 -3.35 -1.10 9.68
CA GLY A 212 -4.68 -1.46 10.17
C GLY A 212 -4.65 -2.56 11.24
N ALA A 213 -5.83 -3.07 11.58
CA ALA A 213 -6.03 -3.89 12.76
C ALA A 213 -5.29 -5.24 12.72
N ILE A 214 -5.31 -5.96 11.58
CA ILE A 214 -4.60 -7.25 11.47
C ILE A 214 -3.09 -7.09 11.59
N PRO A 215 -2.40 -6.20 10.83
CA PRO A 215 -0.98 -5.93 11.03
C PRO A 215 -0.63 -5.52 12.48
N ASN A 216 -1.43 -4.65 13.10
CA ASN A 216 -1.23 -4.27 14.49
C ASN A 216 -1.38 -5.47 15.45
N ALA A 217 -2.35 -6.34 15.21
CA ALA A 217 -2.54 -7.57 15.98
C ALA A 217 -1.34 -8.52 15.86
N VAL A 218 -0.76 -8.65 14.66
CA VAL A 218 0.47 -9.45 14.44
C VAL A 218 1.63 -8.84 15.22
N LEU A 219 1.91 -7.56 15.02
CA LEU A 219 3.03 -6.85 15.67
C LEU A 219 2.98 -6.98 17.20
N ALA A 220 1.79 -6.89 17.79
CA ALA A 220 1.59 -7.05 19.23
C ALA A 220 2.03 -8.43 19.77
N GLN A 221 2.07 -9.47 18.94
CA GLN A 221 2.51 -10.83 19.31
C GLN A 221 4.03 -11.03 19.18
N LEU A 222 4.77 -10.14 18.50
CA LEU A 222 6.17 -10.37 18.14
C LEU A 222 7.19 -10.00 19.24
N GLY A 223 6.74 -9.57 20.40
CA GLY A 223 7.62 -9.09 21.48
C GLY A 223 8.68 -10.08 21.98
N GLY A 224 8.51 -11.38 21.71
CA GLY A 224 9.47 -12.44 22.05
C GLY A 224 10.44 -12.83 20.92
N HIS A 225 10.25 -12.32 19.71
CA HIS A 225 11.12 -12.61 18.57
C HIS A 225 12.44 -11.87 18.64
N LYS A 226 13.40 -12.28 17.80
CA LYS A 226 14.77 -11.72 17.75
C LYS A 226 15.19 -11.41 16.35
N ASN A 227 15.92 -10.29 16.20
CA ASN A 227 16.62 -9.89 14.97
C ASN A 227 15.69 -9.76 13.76
N LEU A 228 14.45 -9.33 13.97
CA LEU A 228 13.54 -9.06 12.85
C LEU A 228 14.04 -7.87 12.03
N GLY A 229 13.82 -7.94 10.72
CA GLY A 229 14.04 -6.85 9.79
C GLY A 229 12.72 -6.31 9.24
N VAL A 230 12.77 -5.12 8.63
CA VAL A 230 11.65 -4.53 7.89
C VAL A 230 12.11 -4.17 6.49
N HIS A 231 11.37 -4.65 5.50
CA HIS A 231 11.41 -4.23 4.11
C HIS A 231 9.97 -4.28 3.60
N THR A 232 9.32 -3.14 3.55
CA THR A 232 7.88 -3.03 3.39
C THR A 232 7.52 -1.84 2.53
N GLU A 233 6.41 -1.92 1.81
CA GLU A 233 5.84 -0.78 1.10
C GLU A 233 5.61 0.38 2.05
N MET A 234 4.92 0.11 3.16
CA MET A 234 4.57 1.10 4.17
C MET A 234 4.65 0.51 5.57
N PHE A 235 4.78 1.39 6.57
CA PHE A 235 4.61 1.05 7.98
C PHE A 235 3.92 2.19 8.74
N ALA A 236 3.49 1.89 9.95
CA ALA A 236 2.85 2.82 10.86
C ALA A 236 3.37 2.61 12.29
N ASP A 237 2.76 3.28 13.27
CA ASP A 237 3.18 3.29 14.69
C ASP A 237 3.38 1.89 15.31
N GLY A 238 2.67 0.87 14.84
CA GLY A 238 2.73 -0.47 15.40
C GLY A 238 4.12 -1.12 15.42
N VAL A 239 5.06 -0.68 14.57
CA VAL A 239 6.43 -1.20 14.57
C VAL A 239 7.30 -0.60 15.68
N LEU A 240 6.98 0.61 16.16
CA LEU A 240 7.84 1.39 17.06
C LEU A 240 8.13 0.65 18.38
N PRO A 241 7.15 0.04 19.06
CA PRO A 241 7.44 -0.70 20.29
C PRO A 241 8.42 -1.87 20.11
N LEU A 242 8.45 -2.49 18.92
CA LEU A 242 9.38 -3.58 18.61
C LEU A 242 10.78 -3.06 18.28
N VAL A 243 10.88 -1.90 17.66
CA VAL A 243 12.16 -1.21 17.43
C VAL A 243 12.76 -0.78 18.77
N GLU A 244 11.99 -0.13 19.63
CA GLU A 244 12.42 0.35 20.95
C GLU A 244 12.91 -0.80 21.85
N LYS A 245 12.28 -1.99 21.74
CA LYS A 245 12.70 -3.21 22.45
C LYS A 245 13.89 -3.94 21.79
N GLY A 246 14.38 -3.47 20.62
CA GLY A 246 15.45 -4.11 19.87
C GLY A 246 15.04 -5.44 19.19
N VAL A 247 13.75 -5.76 19.14
CA VAL A 247 13.21 -6.92 18.42
C VAL A 247 13.38 -6.72 16.91
N ILE A 248 13.01 -5.54 16.41
CA ILE A 248 13.29 -5.10 15.04
C ILE A 248 14.60 -4.31 15.06
N ASN A 249 15.67 -4.90 14.51
CA ASN A 249 16.99 -4.29 14.44
C ASN A 249 17.66 -4.49 13.06
N GLY A 250 17.05 -5.26 12.17
CA GLY A 250 17.57 -5.52 10.83
C GLY A 250 18.88 -6.30 10.77
N ALA A 251 19.36 -6.85 11.91
CA ALA A 251 20.66 -7.50 11.98
C ALA A 251 20.78 -8.75 11.12
N ALA A 252 19.67 -9.44 10.87
CA ALA A 252 19.60 -10.65 10.05
C ALA A 252 19.33 -10.40 8.57
N LYS A 253 19.04 -9.16 8.15
CA LYS A 253 18.83 -8.83 6.72
C LYS A 253 20.09 -9.11 5.90
N ASN A 254 19.91 -9.58 4.66
CA ASN A 254 20.99 -9.81 3.73
C ASN A 254 21.38 -8.53 2.97
N ILE A 255 20.39 -7.71 2.62
CA ILE A 255 20.58 -6.37 2.04
C ILE A 255 20.02 -5.31 2.98
N ASP A 256 20.52 -4.09 2.89
CA ASP A 256 20.16 -2.96 3.78
C ASP A 256 20.24 -3.36 5.26
N LYS A 257 21.31 -4.05 5.62
CA LYS A 257 21.51 -4.61 6.96
C LYS A 257 21.47 -3.51 8.03
N GLY A 258 20.69 -3.73 9.08
CA GLY A 258 20.51 -2.75 10.15
C GLY A 258 19.61 -1.57 9.76
N LYS A 259 18.93 -1.62 8.60
CA LYS A 259 18.02 -0.58 8.14
C LYS A 259 16.60 -1.12 7.97
N MET A 260 15.62 -0.30 8.30
CA MET A 260 14.25 -0.44 7.85
C MET A 260 14.14 0.20 6.47
N VAL A 261 13.49 -0.46 5.53
CA VAL A 261 13.25 0.03 4.17
C VAL A 261 11.76 0.19 3.95
N SER A 262 11.34 1.36 3.46
CA SER A 262 9.95 1.64 3.07
C SER A 262 9.92 2.63 1.93
N THR A 263 8.74 2.80 1.28
CA THR A 263 8.58 3.82 0.24
C THR A 263 7.64 4.95 0.66
N PHE A 264 6.69 4.67 1.54
CA PHE A 264 5.89 5.68 2.23
C PHE A 264 5.45 5.21 3.62
N LEU A 265 4.89 6.10 4.41
CA LEU A 265 4.39 5.79 5.74
C LEU A 265 3.21 6.68 6.12
N MET A 266 2.38 6.17 7.02
CA MET A 266 1.24 6.87 7.61
C MET A 266 1.13 6.50 9.09
N GLY A 267 0.78 7.44 9.92
CA GLY A 267 0.56 7.19 11.34
C GLY A 267 0.39 8.47 12.13
N SER A 268 0.70 8.41 13.41
CA SER A 268 0.69 9.56 14.29
C SER A 268 1.98 10.38 14.16
N GLN A 269 2.01 11.56 14.79
CA GLN A 269 3.21 12.39 14.89
C GLN A 269 4.43 11.58 15.38
N ARG A 270 4.20 10.57 16.23
CA ARG A 270 5.28 9.72 16.76
C ARG A 270 6.04 8.97 15.68
N VAL A 271 5.38 8.47 14.64
CA VAL A 271 6.07 7.78 13.54
C VAL A 271 6.80 8.78 12.63
N TYR A 272 6.27 10.00 12.48
CA TYR A 272 6.94 11.07 11.74
C TYR A 272 8.21 11.52 12.48
N ASP A 273 8.15 11.72 13.80
CA ASP A 273 9.31 12.04 14.64
C ASP A 273 10.36 10.92 14.63
N PHE A 274 9.92 9.66 14.55
CA PHE A 274 10.82 8.51 14.51
C PHE A 274 11.68 8.46 13.23
N ILE A 275 11.16 8.88 12.08
CA ILE A 275 11.93 8.88 10.84
C ILE A 275 12.77 10.16 10.64
N ASP A 276 12.48 11.23 11.40
CA ASP A 276 13.20 12.49 11.28
C ASP A 276 14.67 12.32 11.70
N ASP A 277 15.57 12.70 10.80
CA ASP A 277 17.03 12.53 10.97
C ASP A 277 17.47 11.12 11.43
N ASN A 278 16.70 10.08 11.10
CA ASN A 278 16.97 8.70 11.48
C ASN A 278 17.66 7.92 10.35
N PRO A 279 18.99 7.72 10.39
CA PRO A 279 19.70 6.94 9.37
C PRO A 279 19.42 5.44 9.44
N GLY A 280 18.67 4.97 10.45
CA GLY A 280 18.17 3.60 10.55
C GLY A 280 16.98 3.29 9.63
N VAL A 281 16.38 4.32 9.02
CA VAL A 281 15.27 4.20 8.09
C VAL A 281 15.67 4.72 6.71
N LEU A 282 15.40 3.96 5.67
CA LEU A 282 15.61 4.34 4.29
C LEU A 282 14.23 4.41 3.60
N MET A 283 13.88 5.62 3.17
CA MET A 283 12.71 5.85 2.34
C MET A 283 13.15 5.84 0.88
N MET A 284 12.75 4.78 0.15
CA MET A 284 13.29 4.46 -1.17
C MET A 284 12.24 4.58 -2.26
N ASP A 285 12.69 4.74 -3.50
CA ASP A 285 11.84 4.63 -4.70
C ASP A 285 11.06 3.31 -4.68
N VAL A 286 9.81 3.37 -5.13
CA VAL A 286 8.94 2.20 -5.16
C VAL A 286 9.47 1.08 -6.07
N GLY A 287 10.20 1.45 -7.14
CA GLY A 287 10.86 0.50 -8.02
C GLY A 287 11.99 -0.30 -7.35
N TYR A 288 12.50 0.16 -6.19
CA TYR A 288 13.41 -0.59 -5.35
C TYR A 288 12.66 -1.36 -4.25
N THR A 289 11.84 -0.64 -3.50
CA THR A 289 11.16 -1.19 -2.31
C THR A 289 10.23 -2.34 -2.67
N ASN A 290 9.49 -2.20 -3.76
CA ASN A 290 8.47 -3.16 -4.19
C ASN A 290 8.97 -4.14 -5.28
N ASP A 291 10.22 -4.07 -5.73
CA ASP A 291 10.74 -5.05 -6.69
C ASP A 291 10.82 -6.44 -6.07
N PRO A 292 10.08 -7.45 -6.58
CA PRO A 292 10.10 -8.80 -6.04
C PRO A 292 11.50 -9.42 -5.98
N PHE A 293 12.38 -9.09 -6.93
CA PHE A 293 13.76 -9.58 -6.96
C PHE A 293 14.65 -8.90 -5.92
N VAL A 294 14.38 -7.64 -5.58
CA VAL A 294 15.05 -6.95 -4.45
C VAL A 294 14.54 -7.52 -3.12
N ILE A 295 13.22 -7.63 -2.96
CA ILE A 295 12.57 -8.20 -1.77
C ILE A 295 13.14 -9.59 -1.46
N SER A 296 13.23 -10.46 -2.46
CA SER A 296 13.67 -11.86 -2.32
C SER A 296 15.14 -12.03 -1.91
N LYS A 297 15.97 -10.98 -2.00
CA LYS A 297 17.37 -11.03 -1.54
C LYS A 297 17.51 -11.17 -0.04
N ASN A 298 16.50 -10.79 0.74
CA ASN A 298 16.44 -11.08 2.16
C ASN A 298 15.91 -12.50 2.37
N ASP A 299 16.51 -13.26 3.28
CA ASP A 299 16.00 -14.56 3.70
C ASP A 299 14.75 -14.39 4.60
N LYS A 300 13.89 -15.42 4.63
CA LYS A 300 12.69 -15.48 5.47
C LYS A 300 11.77 -14.26 5.33
N VAL A 301 11.66 -13.70 4.13
CA VAL A 301 10.70 -12.61 3.91
C VAL A 301 9.31 -13.12 4.24
N THR A 302 8.67 -12.48 5.19
CA THR A 302 7.30 -12.78 5.58
C THR A 302 6.40 -11.63 5.17
N ALA A 303 5.64 -11.85 4.10
CA ALA A 303 4.70 -10.87 3.56
C ALA A 303 3.29 -11.20 4.03
N ILE A 304 2.65 -10.26 4.73
CA ILE A 304 1.28 -10.40 5.24
C ILE A 304 0.39 -9.38 4.59
N ASN A 305 -0.55 -9.87 3.79
CA ASN A 305 -1.51 -9.05 3.06
C ASN A 305 -2.94 -9.51 3.33
N SER A 306 -3.90 -8.62 3.10
CA SER A 306 -5.32 -8.91 3.33
C SER A 306 -6.09 -9.13 2.02
N ALA A 307 -7.33 -9.59 2.14
CA ALA A 307 -8.21 -9.81 1.01
C ALA A 307 -9.66 -9.43 1.33
N LEU A 308 -10.41 -9.14 0.28
CA LEU A 308 -11.86 -8.97 0.34
C LEU A 308 -12.58 -10.31 0.19
N GLN A 309 -12.06 -11.20 -0.68
CA GLN A 309 -12.64 -12.52 -0.96
C GLN A 309 -11.56 -13.51 -1.44
N VAL A 310 -11.72 -14.78 -1.09
CA VAL A 310 -10.88 -15.89 -1.57
C VAL A 310 -11.77 -17.02 -2.04
N ASP A 311 -11.45 -17.64 -3.20
CA ASP A 311 -12.18 -18.82 -3.70
C ASP A 311 -11.54 -20.14 -3.25
N LEU A 312 -12.24 -21.26 -3.46
CA LEU A 312 -11.79 -22.61 -3.09
C LEU A 312 -10.53 -23.08 -3.82
N THR A 313 -10.10 -22.39 -4.86
CA THR A 313 -8.83 -22.68 -5.55
C THR A 313 -7.66 -21.86 -5.03
N GLY A 314 -7.95 -20.83 -4.20
CA GLY A 314 -6.96 -19.89 -3.68
C GLY A 314 -6.78 -18.65 -4.55
N GLN A 315 -7.72 -18.32 -5.46
CA GLN A 315 -7.73 -17.00 -6.09
C GLN A 315 -8.16 -15.95 -5.09
N VAL A 316 -7.46 -14.82 -5.06
CA VAL A 316 -7.63 -13.74 -4.09
C VAL A 316 -8.09 -12.47 -4.79
N CYS A 317 -9.23 -11.94 -4.37
CA CYS A 317 -9.66 -10.58 -4.70
C CYS A 317 -9.38 -9.66 -3.51
N ALA A 318 -8.70 -8.53 -3.76
CA ALA A 318 -8.36 -7.56 -2.73
C ALA A 318 -8.73 -6.12 -3.11
N ASP A 319 -9.04 -5.83 -4.37
CA ASP A 319 -9.22 -4.48 -4.92
C ASP A 319 -10.66 -4.13 -5.28
N SER A 320 -11.57 -5.13 -5.34
CA SER A 320 -12.93 -4.90 -5.84
C SER A 320 -14.00 -5.70 -5.09
N LEU A 321 -15.21 -5.17 -5.08
CA LEU A 321 -16.43 -5.83 -4.61
C LEU A 321 -17.33 -6.08 -5.83
N GLY A 322 -17.17 -7.24 -6.47
CA GLY A 322 -17.72 -7.49 -7.79
C GLY A 322 -17.13 -6.48 -8.81
N ARG A 323 -18.00 -5.75 -9.48
CA ARG A 323 -17.61 -4.76 -10.50
C ARG A 323 -17.18 -3.40 -9.93
N LYS A 324 -17.25 -3.19 -8.61
CA LYS A 324 -16.93 -1.90 -7.98
C LYS A 324 -15.54 -1.93 -7.38
N PHE A 325 -14.65 -1.08 -7.87
CA PHE A 325 -13.34 -0.90 -7.26
C PHE A 325 -13.45 -0.36 -5.85
N TYR A 326 -12.72 -0.98 -4.94
CA TYR A 326 -12.62 -0.61 -3.54
C TYR A 326 -11.28 0.05 -3.23
N SER A 327 -10.23 -0.42 -3.88
CA SER A 327 -8.86 0.10 -3.78
C SER A 327 -8.14 -0.07 -5.13
N GLY A 328 -6.82 -0.04 -5.12
CA GLY A 328 -5.98 -0.57 -6.19
C GLY A 328 -5.32 -1.85 -5.75
N VAL A 329 -4.52 -2.43 -6.63
CA VAL A 329 -3.71 -3.62 -6.34
C VAL A 329 -2.64 -3.31 -5.28
N GLY A 330 -2.08 -2.09 -5.31
CA GLY A 330 -0.95 -1.72 -4.45
C GLY A 330 0.27 -2.62 -4.67
N GLY A 331 0.99 -2.92 -3.61
CA GLY A 331 2.16 -3.80 -3.61
C GLY A 331 1.88 -5.23 -3.18
N GLN A 332 0.62 -5.65 -3.04
CA GLN A 332 0.30 -7.00 -2.56
C GLN A 332 1.00 -8.09 -3.38
N VAL A 333 0.90 -8.03 -4.71
CA VAL A 333 1.51 -9.04 -5.59
C VAL A 333 3.02 -8.95 -5.55
N ASP A 334 3.58 -7.74 -5.51
CA ASP A 334 5.02 -7.50 -5.42
C ASP A 334 5.62 -8.24 -4.23
N PHE A 335 5.05 -8.05 -3.04
CA PHE A 335 5.55 -8.66 -1.80
C PHE A 335 5.20 -10.13 -1.66
N ILE A 336 4.01 -10.56 -2.08
CA ILE A 336 3.63 -11.98 -2.09
C ILE A 336 4.59 -12.76 -3.02
N TYR A 337 4.89 -12.21 -4.21
CA TYR A 337 5.82 -12.85 -5.13
C TYR A 337 7.27 -12.79 -4.61
N GLY A 338 7.71 -11.64 -4.11
CA GLY A 338 9.04 -11.50 -3.49
C GLY A 338 9.26 -12.47 -2.32
N ALA A 339 8.26 -12.62 -1.43
CA ALA A 339 8.31 -13.59 -0.34
C ALA A 339 8.35 -15.03 -0.84
N SER A 340 7.62 -15.35 -1.91
CA SER A 340 7.63 -16.71 -2.49
C SER A 340 8.99 -17.10 -3.10
N LEU A 341 9.75 -16.11 -3.57
CA LEU A 341 11.11 -16.30 -4.11
C LEU A 341 12.18 -16.30 -3.01
N SER A 342 11.90 -15.73 -1.86
CA SER A 342 12.84 -15.63 -0.73
C SER A 342 13.10 -16.99 -0.12
N LYS A 343 14.36 -17.28 0.22
CA LYS A 343 14.74 -18.52 0.92
C LYS A 343 14.10 -18.58 2.30
N GLY A 344 13.21 -19.56 2.53
CA GLY A 344 12.42 -19.67 3.76
C GLY A 344 11.31 -18.62 3.87
N GLY A 345 10.98 -17.93 2.78
CA GLY A 345 9.95 -16.89 2.76
C GLY A 345 8.53 -17.44 2.92
N LYS A 346 7.63 -16.60 3.36
CA LYS A 346 6.22 -16.93 3.60
C LYS A 346 5.30 -15.85 3.00
N ALA A 347 4.57 -16.24 1.97
CA ALA A 347 3.57 -15.42 1.31
C ALA A 347 2.21 -15.70 1.95
N ILE A 348 1.74 -14.77 2.79
CA ILE A 348 0.56 -14.94 3.64
C ILE A 348 -0.57 -14.01 3.19
N ILE A 349 -1.75 -14.58 2.97
CA ILE A 349 -3.02 -13.86 2.88
C ILE A 349 -3.79 -14.10 4.18
N ALA A 350 -4.13 -13.03 4.90
CA ALA A 350 -4.81 -13.08 6.18
C ALA A 350 -6.07 -12.20 6.17
N MET A 351 -7.21 -12.78 6.54
CA MET A 351 -8.48 -12.04 6.57
C MET A 351 -9.50 -12.71 7.50
N PRO A 352 -10.48 -11.97 8.05
CA PRO A 352 -11.65 -12.58 8.68
C PRO A 352 -12.38 -13.47 7.68
N SER A 353 -12.80 -14.66 8.12
CA SER A 353 -13.52 -15.60 7.25
C SER A 353 -14.95 -15.16 6.91
N ILE A 354 -15.50 -14.23 7.69
CA ILE A 354 -16.87 -13.72 7.58
C ILE A 354 -16.88 -12.19 7.75
N THR A 355 -17.85 -11.54 7.12
CA THR A 355 -18.09 -10.09 7.30
C THR A 355 -18.88 -9.85 8.60
N ASN A 356 -18.91 -8.59 9.08
CA ASN A 356 -19.75 -8.18 10.22
C ASN A 356 -21.26 -8.41 9.98
N LYS A 357 -21.67 -8.62 8.73
CA LYS A 357 -23.05 -8.94 8.35
C LYS A 357 -23.32 -10.44 8.24
N GLY A 358 -22.38 -11.29 8.63
CA GLY A 358 -22.51 -12.74 8.56
C GLY A 358 -22.33 -13.36 7.15
N VAL A 359 -21.80 -12.61 6.20
CA VAL A 359 -21.53 -13.11 4.83
C VAL A 359 -20.13 -13.69 4.77
N SER A 360 -19.99 -14.93 4.26
CA SER A 360 -18.69 -15.57 4.07
C SER A 360 -17.83 -14.78 3.08
N LYS A 361 -16.56 -14.57 3.42
CA LYS A 361 -15.54 -14.02 2.53
C LYS A 361 -14.79 -15.12 1.75
N ILE A 362 -15.09 -16.36 2.06
CA ILE A 362 -14.64 -17.54 1.31
C ILE A 362 -15.81 -18.04 0.46
N SER A 363 -15.58 -18.26 -0.83
CA SER A 363 -16.62 -18.65 -1.80
C SER A 363 -16.13 -19.78 -2.70
N ASP A 364 -17.05 -20.48 -3.37
CA ASP A 364 -16.72 -21.47 -4.40
C ASP A 364 -15.94 -20.81 -5.56
N VAL A 365 -16.48 -19.72 -6.07
CA VAL A 365 -15.86 -18.86 -7.09
C VAL A 365 -15.93 -17.42 -6.63
N LEU A 366 -15.00 -16.58 -7.08
CA LEU A 366 -15.05 -15.14 -6.79
C LEU A 366 -16.35 -14.53 -7.34
N THR A 367 -16.86 -13.51 -6.68
CA THR A 367 -18.04 -12.75 -7.13
C THR A 367 -17.86 -12.29 -8.57
N GLU A 368 -18.92 -12.37 -9.37
CA GLU A 368 -18.88 -11.94 -10.77
C GLU A 368 -18.38 -10.50 -10.90
N GLY A 369 -17.37 -10.31 -11.75
CA GLY A 369 -16.70 -9.04 -11.98
C GLY A 369 -15.60 -8.69 -10.97
N ALA A 370 -15.37 -9.52 -9.95
CA ALA A 370 -14.23 -9.34 -9.04
C ALA A 370 -12.90 -9.66 -9.74
N GLY A 371 -11.89 -8.80 -9.52
CA GLY A 371 -10.54 -9.00 -10.02
C GLY A 371 -9.78 -10.08 -9.23
N VAL A 372 -8.86 -10.78 -9.90
CA VAL A 372 -7.89 -11.67 -9.23
C VAL A 372 -6.61 -10.86 -9.00
N VAL A 373 -6.43 -10.34 -7.80
CA VAL A 373 -5.24 -9.57 -7.42
C VAL A 373 -4.05 -10.51 -7.19
N THR A 374 -4.22 -11.52 -6.35
CA THR A 374 -3.21 -12.56 -6.15
C THR A 374 -3.71 -13.87 -6.74
N THR A 375 -2.96 -14.44 -7.68
CA THR A 375 -3.36 -15.68 -8.33
C THR A 375 -3.23 -16.87 -7.38
N ARG A 376 -3.94 -17.96 -7.68
CA ARG A 376 -3.81 -19.23 -6.95
C ARG A 376 -2.38 -19.81 -6.93
N ASN A 377 -1.52 -19.35 -7.83
CA ASN A 377 -0.14 -19.82 -7.92
C ASN A 377 0.81 -19.08 -6.96
N HIS A 378 0.42 -17.87 -6.54
CA HIS A 378 1.25 -17.02 -5.68
C HIS A 378 0.91 -17.14 -4.18
N ILE A 379 -0.32 -17.53 -3.84
CA ILE A 379 -0.69 -17.71 -2.43
C ILE A 379 -0.07 -19.00 -1.88
N HIS A 380 0.67 -18.88 -0.76
CA HIS A 380 1.22 -20.03 -0.03
C HIS A 380 0.45 -20.27 1.26
N TRP A 381 0.35 -19.27 2.13
CA TRP A 381 -0.36 -19.38 3.39
C TRP A 381 -1.67 -18.61 3.35
N PHE A 382 -2.72 -19.25 3.84
CA PHE A 382 -4.03 -18.63 4.05
C PHE A 382 -4.40 -18.70 5.52
N VAL A 383 -4.72 -17.55 6.12
CA VAL A 383 -4.96 -17.40 7.57
C VAL A 383 -6.30 -16.73 7.80
N THR A 384 -7.10 -17.32 8.70
CA THR A 384 -8.33 -16.73 9.23
C THR A 384 -8.31 -16.81 10.76
N GLU A 385 -9.36 -16.34 11.43
CA GLU A 385 -9.56 -16.52 12.86
C GLU A 385 -9.73 -17.99 13.30
N ASN A 386 -9.90 -18.91 12.36
CA ASN A 386 -10.10 -20.34 12.59
C ASN A 386 -8.83 -21.18 12.36
N GLY A 387 -7.74 -20.57 11.92
CA GLY A 387 -6.47 -21.26 11.71
C GLY A 387 -5.65 -20.74 10.54
N ALA A 388 -4.51 -21.39 10.33
CA ALA A 388 -3.58 -21.16 9.22
C ALA A 388 -3.39 -22.44 8.41
N VAL A 389 -3.41 -22.35 7.09
CA VAL A 389 -3.20 -23.50 6.19
C VAL A 389 -2.17 -23.19 5.13
N ASP A 390 -1.31 -24.17 4.84
CA ASP A 390 -0.32 -24.11 3.78
C ASP A 390 -0.90 -24.69 2.48
N LEU A 391 -1.02 -23.85 1.47
CA LEU A 391 -1.54 -24.19 0.14
C LEU A 391 -0.44 -24.50 -0.87
N TYR A 392 0.84 -24.32 -0.51
CA TYR A 392 1.95 -24.57 -1.41
C TYR A 392 2.08 -26.06 -1.72
N GLY A 393 2.21 -26.40 -3.00
CA GLY A 393 2.31 -27.79 -3.44
C GLY A 393 1.01 -28.62 -3.32
N LYS A 394 -0.12 -28.00 -2.96
CA LYS A 394 -1.42 -28.69 -2.83
C LYS A 394 -2.19 -28.69 -4.14
N SER A 395 -2.82 -29.83 -4.45
CA SER A 395 -3.78 -29.95 -5.54
C SER A 395 -5.02 -29.07 -5.28
N LEU A 396 -5.81 -28.77 -6.32
CA LEU A 396 -7.03 -27.95 -6.16
C LEU A 396 -8.03 -28.56 -5.17
N GLN A 397 -8.13 -29.88 -5.10
CA GLN A 397 -9.01 -30.58 -4.15
C GLN A 397 -8.49 -30.46 -2.72
N GLU A 398 -7.17 -30.60 -2.51
CA GLU A 398 -6.55 -30.40 -1.20
C GLU A 398 -6.69 -28.95 -0.75
N ARG A 399 -6.49 -27.97 -1.67
CA ARG A 399 -6.72 -26.55 -1.39
C ARG A 399 -8.13 -26.28 -0.94
N ALA A 400 -9.14 -26.79 -1.65
CA ALA A 400 -10.53 -26.64 -1.28
C ALA A 400 -10.78 -27.13 0.15
N ARG A 401 -10.31 -28.35 0.50
CA ARG A 401 -10.42 -28.87 1.87
C ARG A 401 -9.75 -28.00 2.91
N LEU A 402 -8.53 -27.57 2.65
CA LEU A 402 -7.76 -26.74 3.57
C LEU A 402 -8.41 -25.36 3.77
N ILE A 403 -8.88 -24.72 2.70
CA ILE A 403 -9.57 -23.42 2.76
C ILE A 403 -10.90 -23.56 3.53
N ILE A 404 -11.66 -24.64 3.28
CA ILE A 404 -12.90 -24.92 4.00
C ILE A 404 -12.63 -25.12 5.51
N SER A 405 -11.52 -25.78 5.87
CA SER A 405 -11.20 -26.04 7.29
C SER A 405 -11.01 -24.78 8.12
N VAL A 406 -10.61 -23.69 7.49
CA VAL A 406 -10.42 -22.37 8.15
C VAL A 406 -11.54 -21.38 7.82
N ALA A 407 -12.58 -21.81 7.09
CA ALA A 407 -13.78 -21.02 6.86
C ALA A 407 -14.62 -20.91 8.14
N HIS A 408 -15.48 -19.90 8.21
CA HIS A 408 -16.42 -19.78 9.31
C HIS A 408 -17.33 -21.02 9.38
N PRO A 409 -17.61 -21.59 10.56
CA PRO A 409 -18.40 -22.82 10.69
C PRO A 409 -19.74 -22.80 9.96
N SER A 410 -20.42 -21.64 9.94
CA SER A 410 -21.71 -21.49 9.24
C SER A 410 -21.62 -21.60 7.71
N ALA A 411 -20.44 -21.45 7.14
CA ALA A 411 -20.24 -21.52 5.67
C ALA A 411 -19.67 -22.87 5.23
N GLN A 412 -19.10 -23.68 6.14
CA GLN A 412 -18.37 -24.90 5.79
C GLN A 412 -19.22 -25.91 5.03
N GLU A 413 -20.48 -26.13 5.45
CA GLU A 413 -21.37 -27.10 4.80
C GLU A 413 -21.66 -26.73 3.34
N ALA A 414 -21.99 -25.47 3.08
CA ALA A 414 -22.27 -24.99 1.72
C ALA A 414 -21.02 -25.03 0.82
N LEU A 415 -19.85 -24.68 1.39
CA LEU A 415 -18.57 -24.75 0.66
C LEU A 415 -18.14 -26.18 0.38
N ASP A 416 -18.38 -27.13 1.32
CA ASP A 416 -18.11 -28.55 1.13
C ASP A 416 -19.02 -29.16 0.05
N GLU A 417 -20.29 -28.76 0.01
CA GLU A 417 -21.24 -29.15 -1.08
C GLU A 417 -20.76 -28.63 -2.44
N ALA A 418 -20.36 -27.37 -2.52
CA ALA A 418 -19.83 -26.76 -3.74
C ALA A 418 -18.55 -27.47 -4.22
N ALA A 419 -17.64 -27.77 -3.30
CA ALA A 419 -16.41 -28.51 -3.60
C ALA A 419 -16.71 -29.94 -4.06
N PHE A 420 -17.68 -30.62 -3.44
CA PHE A 420 -18.12 -31.94 -3.86
C PHE A 420 -18.70 -31.93 -5.28
N ASN A 421 -19.56 -30.96 -5.59
CA ASN A 421 -20.16 -30.81 -6.93
C ASN A 421 -19.08 -30.55 -8.00
N ARG A 422 -18.01 -29.85 -7.63
CA ARG A 422 -16.90 -29.52 -8.55
C ARG A 422 -15.90 -30.68 -8.74
N TYR A 423 -15.61 -31.45 -7.68
CA TYR A 423 -14.52 -32.43 -7.67
C TYR A 423 -14.94 -33.86 -7.39
N GLY A 424 -16.14 -34.10 -6.86
CA GLY A 424 -16.58 -35.40 -6.34
C GLY A 424 -16.85 -36.47 -7.38
N SER A 425 -17.09 -36.10 -8.64
CA SER A 425 -17.41 -37.04 -9.74
C SER A 425 -16.27 -38.02 -10.09
N HIS A 426 -15.05 -37.75 -9.58
CA HIS A 426 -13.84 -38.57 -9.85
C HIS A 426 -13.26 -39.23 -8.58
N HIS A 427 -14.07 -39.39 -7.53
CA HIS A 427 -13.70 -40.09 -6.27
C HIS A 427 -12.51 -39.54 -5.48
N HIS A 428 -12.02 -38.33 -5.81
CA HIS A 428 -10.87 -37.73 -5.11
C HIS A 428 -11.29 -36.80 -3.97
N TYR A 429 -12.49 -36.24 -4.01
CA TYR A 429 -13.04 -35.42 -2.95
C TYR A 429 -14.11 -36.22 -2.16
N ILE A 430 -13.98 -36.28 -0.84
CA ILE A 430 -14.93 -36.96 0.04
C ILE A 430 -15.65 -35.89 0.87
N LYS A 431 -16.96 -35.73 0.64
CA LYS A 431 -17.81 -34.78 1.36
C LYS A 431 -17.76 -35.04 2.85
N GLY A 432 -17.63 -34.01 3.65
CA GLY A 432 -17.60 -34.11 5.10
C GLY A 432 -16.31 -34.70 5.70
N TYR A 433 -15.25 -34.88 4.92
CA TYR A 433 -13.95 -35.41 5.39
C TYR A 433 -13.33 -34.56 6.51
N MET A 434 -13.71 -33.28 6.62
CA MET A 434 -13.20 -32.31 7.59
C MET A 434 -13.85 -32.44 9.00
N LYS A 435 -14.78 -33.36 9.21
CA LYS A 435 -15.46 -33.56 10.51
C LYS A 435 -14.74 -34.55 11.46
N LYS A 436 -13.47 -34.86 11.21
CA LYS A 436 -12.70 -35.74 12.11
C LYS A 436 -11.54 -35.04 12.76
#